data_21e4774d81e83de1573a56c62aa750c5
#
_entry.id   21e4774d81e83de1573a56c62aa750c5
#
_cell.length_a   1.000
_cell.length_b   1.000
_cell.length_c   1.000
_cell.angle_alpha   90.00
_cell.angle_beta   90.00
_cell.angle_gamma   90.00
#
_symmetry.space_group_name_H-M   'P 1'
#
loop_
_entity.id
_entity.type
_entity.pdbx_description
1 polymer ?
#
loop_
_entity_poly.entity_id
_entity_poly.type
_entity_poly.pdbx_seq_one_letter_code
_entity_poly.pdbx_strand_id
1 'polypeptide(L)'
;MKMAAAEALYYSEGSNAPFSLFTVGSLDGSQEKFAVKVPGLLSFLATGRFNGSVEGINEIKAKYQKQYGADATSRVFSQSYTPTIPLTYWSFRIMIGLGMVGALIAIAVLWSTRRDRIPRHRLWLWVVLATPLLPLFANSFGWIFTEAGRQPWIVFGVMTTMSGVSPTVSAGEVWTSLITLTLLYAALAVIEIKLLLRYIAVGAADFEEPVDPADRDENAPLVFAY
;
A
#
# COMPACT_ATOMS: atom_id res chain seq x y z
N MET A 1 7.30 5.47 -15.41
CA MET A 1 6.53 4.24 -15.66
C MET A 1 5.53 3.91 -14.56
N LYS A 2 5.93 3.66 -13.29
CA LYS A 2 5.03 3.30 -12.18
C LYS A 2 3.85 4.26 -11.99
N MET A 3 4.09 5.58 -11.94
CA MET A 3 3.02 6.57 -11.78
C MET A 3 2.12 6.67 -13.01
N ALA A 4 2.69 6.57 -14.21
CA ALA A 4 1.87 6.52 -15.43
C ALA A 4 0.96 5.26 -15.46
N ALA A 5 1.45 4.12 -14.99
CA ALA A 5 0.65 2.91 -14.83
C ALA A 5 -0.43 3.04 -13.74
N ALA A 6 -0.10 3.72 -12.60
CA ALA A 6 -1.06 3.99 -11.53
C ALA A 6 -2.22 4.90 -11.98
N GLU A 7 -1.97 5.76 -12.96
CA GLU A 7 -2.99 6.65 -13.55
C GLU A 7 -3.61 6.09 -14.83
N ALA A 8 -3.17 4.91 -15.29
CA ALA A 8 -3.53 4.34 -16.58
C ALA A 8 -3.38 5.36 -17.73
N LEU A 9 -2.31 6.16 -17.66
CA LEU A 9 -2.00 7.20 -18.63
C LEU A 9 -1.24 6.57 -19.81
N TYR A 10 -1.95 6.14 -20.84
CA TYR A 10 -1.34 5.43 -21.97
C TYR A 10 -0.51 6.34 -22.88
N TYR A 11 -0.97 7.56 -23.08
CA TYR A 11 -0.32 8.55 -23.95
C TYR A 11 0.00 9.83 -23.18
N SER A 12 1.07 10.49 -23.58
CA SER A 12 1.43 11.77 -22.99
C SER A 12 0.39 12.82 -23.32
N GLU A 13 -0.06 13.53 -22.31
CA GLU A 13 -0.92 14.68 -22.44
C GLU A 13 -0.03 15.94 -22.36
N GLY A 14 0.00 16.71 -23.42
CA GLY A 14 0.89 17.87 -23.56
C GLY A 14 0.65 18.98 -22.52
N SER A 15 -0.59 19.14 -22.10
CA SER A 15 -1.00 20.03 -21.00
C SER A 15 -2.32 19.54 -20.43
N ASN A 16 -2.56 19.85 -19.16
CA ASN A 16 -3.83 19.55 -18.52
C ASN A 16 -4.13 18.05 -18.37
N ALA A 17 -3.09 17.22 -18.09
CA ALA A 17 -3.22 15.79 -17.93
C ALA A 17 -4.30 15.45 -16.87
N PRO A 18 -5.28 14.60 -17.22
CA PRO A 18 -6.38 14.30 -16.35
C PRO A 18 -5.98 13.27 -15.28
N PHE A 19 -6.51 13.43 -14.09
CA PHE A 19 -6.42 12.44 -13.02
C PHE A 19 -7.55 11.42 -13.19
N SER A 20 -7.22 10.13 -13.25
CA SER A 20 -8.20 9.08 -13.33
C SER A 20 -8.81 8.79 -11.96
N LEU A 21 -10.10 9.03 -11.79
CA LEU A 21 -10.84 8.58 -10.60
C LEU A 21 -11.17 7.09 -10.69
N PHE A 22 -11.60 6.66 -11.89
CA PHE A 22 -12.00 5.30 -12.17
C PHE A 22 -11.73 4.98 -13.63
N THR A 23 -10.93 3.95 -13.89
CA THR A 23 -10.66 3.48 -15.27
C THR A 23 -10.79 1.98 -15.35
N VAL A 24 -11.54 1.51 -16.33
CA VAL A 24 -11.58 0.12 -16.75
C VAL A 24 -10.92 0.02 -18.10
N GLY A 25 -9.84 -0.74 -18.17
CA GLY A 25 -9.12 -1.03 -19.41
C GLY A 25 -9.29 -2.47 -19.86
N SER A 26 -8.62 -2.82 -20.94
CA SER A 26 -8.47 -4.20 -21.36
C SER A 26 -7.62 -4.99 -20.36
N LEU A 27 -7.81 -6.31 -20.29
CA LEU A 27 -7.04 -7.17 -19.36
C LEU A 27 -5.54 -7.18 -19.68
N ASP A 28 -5.18 -6.97 -20.94
CA ASP A 28 -3.79 -6.84 -21.39
C ASP A 28 -3.17 -5.46 -21.09
N GLY A 29 -3.97 -4.51 -20.59
CA GLY A 29 -3.54 -3.17 -20.29
C GLY A 29 -3.20 -2.32 -21.52
N SER A 30 -3.67 -2.70 -22.73
CA SER A 30 -3.34 -1.99 -23.97
C SER A 30 -4.25 -0.81 -24.27
N GLN A 31 -5.52 -0.87 -23.84
CA GLN A 31 -6.54 0.12 -24.18
C GLN A 31 -7.44 0.46 -23.00
N GLU A 32 -7.83 1.73 -22.94
CA GLU A 32 -8.86 2.24 -22.05
C GLU A 32 -10.25 1.98 -22.67
N LYS A 33 -11.15 1.37 -21.91
CA LYS A 33 -12.53 1.12 -22.34
C LYS A 33 -13.51 2.15 -21.78
N PHE A 34 -13.32 2.53 -20.53
CA PHE A 34 -14.15 3.51 -19.85
C PHE A 34 -13.33 4.21 -18.77
N ALA A 35 -13.44 5.53 -18.69
CA ALA A 35 -12.78 6.29 -17.62
C ALA A 35 -13.61 7.47 -17.16
N VAL A 36 -13.55 7.72 -15.86
CA VAL A 36 -14.00 8.95 -15.21
C VAL A 36 -12.77 9.72 -14.81
N LYS A 37 -12.54 10.88 -15.42
CA LYS A 37 -11.32 11.67 -15.25
C LYS A 37 -11.62 13.09 -14.81
N VAL A 38 -10.73 13.65 -13.98
CA VAL A 38 -10.75 15.08 -13.60
C VAL A 38 -9.66 15.80 -14.38
N PRO A 39 -10.02 16.73 -15.30
CA PRO A 39 -9.06 17.43 -16.14
C PRO A 39 -8.03 18.22 -15.31
N GLY A 40 -6.76 18.21 -15.71
CA GLY A 40 -5.71 19.02 -15.13
C GLY A 40 -5.23 18.64 -13.73
N LEU A 41 -5.97 17.78 -13.02
CA LEU A 41 -5.63 17.44 -11.65
C LEU A 41 -4.32 16.62 -11.58
N LEU A 42 -4.08 15.73 -12.54
CA LEU A 42 -2.81 14.98 -12.59
C LEU A 42 -1.62 15.90 -12.88
N SER A 43 -1.77 16.85 -13.82
CA SER A 43 -0.76 17.87 -14.08
C SER A 43 -0.43 18.66 -12.82
N PHE A 44 -1.45 19.09 -12.08
CA PHE A 44 -1.26 19.81 -10.83
C PHE A 44 -0.54 18.97 -9.77
N LEU A 45 -0.96 17.72 -9.56
CA LEU A 45 -0.32 16.82 -8.58
C LEU A 45 1.12 16.46 -8.93
N ALA A 46 1.43 16.32 -10.22
CA ALA A 46 2.76 15.92 -10.67
C ALA A 46 3.74 17.10 -10.77
N THR A 47 3.28 18.30 -11.14
CA THR A 47 4.16 19.45 -11.48
C THR A 47 3.89 20.71 -10.66
N GLY A 48 2.82 20.73 -9.84
CA GLY A 48 2.35 21.92 -9.14
C GLY A 48 1.67 22.96 -10.05
N ARG A 49 1.42 22.62 -11.31
CA ARG A 49 0.79 23.50 -12.32
C ARG A 49 -0.24 22.74 -13.12
N PHE A 50 -1.39 23.36 -13.41
CA PHE A 50 -2.45 22.71 -14.22
C PHE A 50 -2.05 22.46 -15.68
N ASN A 51 -1.08 23.21 -16.21
CA ASN A 51 -0.60 23.08 -17.59
C ASN A 51 0.68 22.23 -17.68
N GLY A 52 1.11 21.54 -16.62
CA GLY A 52 2.28 20.68 -16.63
C GLY A 52 2.06 19.49 -17.58
N SER A 53 3.08 19.15 -18.39
CA SER A 53 3.05 17.94 -19.21
C SER A 53 3.43 16.72 -18.37
N VAL A 54 2.73 15.62 -18.60
CA VAL A 54 2.98 14.32 -17.94
C VAL A 54 3.16 13.27 -19.04
N GLU A 55 4.26 12.53 -18.97
CA GLU A 55 4.57 11.49 -19.94
C GLU A 55 3.74 10.23 -19.71
N GLY A 56 3.19 9.69 -20.79
CA GLY A 56 2.41 8.46 -20.77
C GLY A 56 3.27 7.19 -20.84
N ILE A 57 2.60 6.05 -20.66
CA ILE A 57 3.25 4.72 -20.64
C ILE A 57 3.99 4.45 -21.94
N ASN A 58 3.39 4.77 -23.10
CA ASN A 58 3.97 4.44 -24.41
C ASN A 58 5.23 5.25 -24.69
N GLU A 59 5.26 6.53 -24.35
CA GLU A 59 6.46 7.39 -24.52
C GLU A 59 7.57 6.98 -23.56
N ILE A 60 7.24 6.67 -22.31
CA ILE A 60 8.24 6.20 -21.35
C ILE A 60 8.77 4.83 -21.78
N LYS A 61 7.91 3.93 -22.29
CA LYS A 61 8.34 2.64 -22.84
C LYS A 61 9.32 2.81 -24.00
N ALA A 62 9.00 3.70 -24.95
CA ALA A 62 9.89 4.00 -26.08
C ALA A 62 11.25 4.58 -25.61
N LYS A 63 11.26 5.45 -24.60
CA LYS A 63 12.50 5.95 -23.99
C LYS A 63 13.32 4.83 -23.37
N TYR A 64 12.71 3.91 -22.64
CA TYR A 64 13.41 2.79 -22.02
C TYR A 64 13.96 1.83 -23.07
N GLN A 65 13.20 1.53 -24.13
CA GLN A 65 13.70 0.72 -25.25
C GLN A 65 14.91 1.35 -25.95
N LYS A 66 14.91 2.68 -26.09
CA LYS A 66 16.05 3.40 -26.66
C LYS A 66 17.28 3.41 -25.75
N GLN A 67 17.05 3.51 -24.43
CA GLN A 67 18.12 3.65 -23.44
C GLN A 67 18.71 2.31 -23.02
N TYR A 68 17.89 1.27 -22.85
CA TYR A 68 18.27 -0.03 -22.28
C TYR A 68 18.20 -1.17 -23.31
N GLY A 69 17.82 -0.88 -24.56
CA GLY A 69 17.63 -1.85 -25.62
C GLY A 69 16.17 -2.28 -25.79
N ALA A 70 15.89 -2.99 -26.89
CA ALA A 70 14.58 -3.61 -27.10
C ALA A 70 14.24 -4.51 -25.90
N ASP A 71 12.96 -4.49 -25.49
CA ASP A 71 12.43 -5.20 -24.31
C ASP A 71 13.28 -6.43 -24.00
N ALA A 72 13.87 -6.50 -22.80
CA ALA A 72 14.94 -7.43 -22.44
C ALA A 72 14.58 -8.87 -22.85
N THR A 73 14.87 -9.20 -24.09
CA THR A 73 14.65 -10.50 -24.67
C THR A 73 15.83 -11.38 -24.29
N SER A 74 15.75 -12.02 -23.15
CA SER A 74 16.47 -13.27 -23.05
C SER A 74 15.76 -14.28 -23.97
N ARG A 75 16.49 -15.17 -24.61
CA ARG A 75 15.94 -16.16 -25.57
C ARG A 75 14.79 -17.03 -25.03
N VAL A 76 14.42 -16.89 -23.76
CA VAL A 76 13.45 -17.71 -23.04
C VAL A 76 12.25 -16.90 -22.53
N PHE A 77 12.43 -15.61 -22.19
CA PHE A 77 11.35 -14.75 -21.66
C PHE A 77 11.48 -13.32 -22.17
N SER A 78 10.42 -12.80 -22.79
CA SER A 78 10.32 -11.38 -23.10
C SER A 78 9.75 -10.65 -21.88
N GLN A 79 10.51 -9.74 -21.28
CA GLN A 79 10.03 -8.93 -20.18
C GLN A 79 9.77 -7.50 -20.67
N SER A 80 8.51 -7.11 -20.68
CA SER A 80 8.10 -5.75 -21.02
C SER A 80 8.56 -4.76 -19.94
N TYR A 81 9.00 -3.56 -20.34
CA TYR A 81 9.26 -2.45 -19.40
C TYR A 81 8.00 -1.89 -18.76
N THR A 82 6.84 -2.39 -19.13
CA THR A 82 5.55 -1.97 -18.58
C THR A 82 5.15 -2.91 -17.45
N PRO A 83 4.88 -2.39 -16.24
CA PRO A 83 4.34 -3.20 -15.15
C PRO A 83 2.92 -3.67 -15.48
N THR A 84 2.38 -4.61 -14.71
CA THR A 84 1.00 -5.06 -14.85
C THR A 84 0.04 -3.91 -14.52
N ILE A 85 -0.44 -3.19 -15.55
CA ILE A 85 -1.21 -1.96 -15.40
C ILE A 85 -2.46 -2.17 -14.55
N PRO A 86 -3.34 -3.18 -14.78
CA PRO A 86 -4.53 -3.37 -13.95
C PRO A 86 -4.21 -3.55 -12.47
N LEU A 87 -3.20 -4.35 -12.15
CA LEU A 87 -2.79 -4.57 -10.75
C LEU A 87 -2.24 -3.30 -10.12
N THR A 88 -1.38 -2.56 -10.82
CA THR A 88 -0.79 -1.30 -10.35
C THR A 88 -1.88 -0.24 -10.15
N TYR A 89 -2.80 -0.11 -11.09
CA TYR A 89 -3.89 0.85 -11.04
C TYR A 89 -4.83 0.58 -9.86
N TRP A 90 -5.38 -0.63 -9.79
CA TRP A 90 -6.40 -0.95 -8.78
C TRP A 90 -5.84 -0.99 -7.36
N SER A 91 -4.64 -1.52 -7.16
CA SER A 91 -4.01 -1.50 -5.83
C SER A 91 -3.78 -0.07 -5.34
N PHE A 92 -3.36 0.85 -6.21
CA PHE A 92 -3.22 2.26 -5.87
C PHE A 92 -4.56 2.91 -5.53
N ARG A 93 -5.62 2.66 -6.31
CA ARG A 93 -6.97 3.20 -6.06
C ARG A 93 -7.60 2.67 -4.78
N ILE A 94 -7.46 1.37 -4.51
CA ILE A 94 -7.97 0.76 -3.28
C ILE A 94 -7.23 1.33 -2.06
N MET A 95 -5.91 1.47 -2.13
CA MET A 95 -5.11 2.08 -1.06
C MET A 95 -5.62 3.48 -0.70
N ILE A 96 -5.76 4.35 -1.71
CA ILE A 96 -6.26 5.72 -1.51
C ILE A 96 -7.71 5.69 -1.00
N GLY A 97 -8.58 4.87 -1.61
CA GLY A 97 -9.98 4.76 -1.24
C GLY A 97 -10.17 4.35 0.23
N LEU A 98 -9.44 3.34 0.69
CA LEU A 98 -9.47 2.92 2.09
C LEU A 98 -8.97 4.02 3.04
N GLY A 99 -7.92 4.74 2.64
CA GLY A 99 -7.43 5.91 3.40
C GLY A 99 -8.47 7.01 3.51
N MET A 100 -9.16 7.34 2.41
CA MET A 100 -10.24 8.32 2.40
C MET A 100 -11.43 7.89 3.25
N VAL A 101 -11.84 6.62 3.17
CA VAL A 101 -12.89 6.06 4.03
C VAL A 101 -12.51 6.19 5.50
N GLY A 102 -11.27 5.87 5.86
CA GLY A 102 -10.76 6.07 7.22
C GLY A 102 -10.84 7.52 7.69
N ALA A 103 -10.43 8.47 6.85
CA ALA A 103 -10.54 9.90 7.14
C ALA A 103 -12.00 10.36 7.31
N LEU A 104 -12.91 9.90 6.45
CA LEU A 104 -14.33 10.19 6.56
C LEU A 104 -14.94 9.63 7.85
N ILE A 105 -14.58 8.40 8.25
CA ILE A 105 -15.01 7.81 9.51
C ILE A 105 -14.48 8.65 10.69
N ALA A 106 -13.22 9.06 10.68
CA ALA A 106 -12.64 9.90 11.73
C ALA A 106 -13.41 11.23 11.87
N ILE A 107 -13.71 11.89 10.74
CA ILE A 107 -14.52 13.11 10.74
C ILE A 107 -15.92 12.84 11.27
N ALA A 108 -16.56 11.76 10.84
CA ALA A 108 -17.90 11.38 11.30
C ALA A 108 -17.93 11.08 12.80
N VAL A 109 -16.90 10.41 13.33
CA VAL A 109 -16.76 10.16 14.77
C VAL A 109 -16.60 11.49 15.52
N LEU A 110 -15.68 12.35 15.11
CA LEU A 110 -15.46 13.67 15.71
C LEU A 110 -16.75 14.51 15.71
N TRP A 111 -17.49 14.49 14.62
CA TRP A 111 -18.74 15.23 14.51
C TRP A 111 -19.83 14.67 15.42
N SER A 112 -19.98 13.34 15.47
CA SER A 112 -21.04 12.67 16.22
C SER A 112 -20.80 12.68 17.73
N THR A 113 -19.51 12.68 18.16
CA THR A 113 -19.13 12.76 19.58
C THR A 113 -19.02 14.19 20.10
N ARG A 114 -19.16 15.18 19.21
CA ARG A 114 -19.14 16.59 19.59
C ARG A 114 -20.21 16.89 20.64
N ARG A 115 -19.88 17.65 21.67
CA ARG A 115 -20.75 18.03 22.80
C ARG A 115 -21.13 16.83 23.69
N ASP A 116 -20.19 15.92 23.95
CA ASP A 116 -20.34 14.76 24.84
C ASP A 116 -21.47 13.81 24.44
N ARG A 117 -21.85 13.79 23.15
CA ARG A 117 -22.84 12.86 22.62
C ARG A 117 -22.18 11.52 22.34
N ILE A 118 -22.78 10.44 22.87
CA ILE A 118 -22.34 9.08 22.57
C ILE A 118 -23.32 8.46 21.56
N PRO A 119 -22.85 8.11 20.35
CA PRO A 119 -23.70 7.45 19.37
C PRO A 119 -24.16 6.09 19.89
N ARG A 120 -25.47 5.88 20.01
CA ARG A 120 -26.05 4.61 20.55
C ARG A 120 -26.45 3.63 19.46
N HIS A 121 -26.34 3.98 18.19
CA HIS A 121 -26.79 3.11 17.11
C HIS A 121 -25.79 1.96 16.90
N ARG A 122 -26.29 0.73 16.73
CA ARG A 122 -25.47 -0.49 16.53
C ARG A 122 -24.49 -0.39 15.35
N LEU A 123 -24.78 0.42 14.35
CA LEU A 123 -23.88 0.65 13.22
C LEU A 123 -22.50 1.15 13.67
N TRP A 124 -22.46 2.01 14.71
CA TRP A 124 -21.19 2.53 15.23
C TRP A 124 -20.28 1.44 15.79
N LEU A 125 -20.85 0.39 16.39
CA LEU A 125 -20.06 -0.74 16.84
C LEU A 125 -19.33 -1.41 15.67
N TRP A 126 -20.04 -1.67 14.57
CA TRP A 126 -19.43 -2.26 13.39
C TRP A 126 -18.41 -1.34 12.73
N VAL A 127 -18.67 -0.04 12.69
CA VAL A 127 -17.72 0.96 12.18
C VAL A 127 -16.44 0.95 13.02
N VAL A 128 -16.55 0.98 14.35
CA VAL A 128 -15.38 0.95 15.26
C VAL A 128 -14.61 -0.36 15.11
N LEU A 129 -15.27 -1.49 15.02
CA LEU A 129 -14.62 -2.79 14.83
C LEU A 129 -13.92 -2.91 13.46
N ALA A 130 -14.49 -2.31 12.42
CA ALA A 130 -13.92 -2.34 11.08
C ALA A 130 -12.78 -1.30 10.88
N THR A 131 -12.76 -0.22 11.64
CA THR A 131 -11.80 0.88 11.48
C THR A 131 -10.33 0.43 11.52
N PRO A 132 -9.87 -0.46 12.43
CA PRO A 132 -8.48 -0.93 12.45
C PRO A 132 -8.07 -1.71 11.19
N LEU A 133 -9.04 -2.30 10.48
CA LEU A 133 -8.77 -3.07 9.26
C LEU A 133 -8.48 -2.15 8.07
N LEU A 134 -8.97 -0.92 8.07
CA LEU A 134 -8.77 0.03 6.97
C LEU A 134 -7.28 0.34 6.73
N PRO A 135 -6.49 0.79 7.73
CA PRO A 135 -5.06 1.03 7.53
C PRO A 135 -4.29 -0.26 7.23
N LEU A 136 -4.69 -1.40 7.79
CA LEU A 136 -4.08 -2.69 7.49
C LEU A 136 -4.21 -3.03 6.01
N PHE A 137 -5.42 -3.00 5.47
CA PHE A 137 -5.66 -3.29 4.04
C PHE A 137 -5.10 -2.19 3.14
N ALA A 138 -5.21 -0.91 3.53
CA ALA A 138 -4.60 0.18 2.77
C ALA A 138 -3.09 -0.02 2.63
N ASN A 139 -2.40 -0.37 3.70
CA ASN A 139 -0.97 -0.68 3.68
C ASN A 139 -0.65 -1.91 2.82
N SER A 140 -1.45 -2.96 2.91
CA SER A 140 -1.28 -4.17 2.09
C SER A 140 -1.41 -3.88 0.60
N PHE A 141 -2.44 -3.12 0.20
CA PHE A 141 -2.59 -2.68 -1.20
C PHE A 141 -1.49 -1.71 -1.63
N GLY A 142 -1.00 -0.85 -0.72
CA GLY A 142 0.15 0.01 -0.96
C GLY A 142 1.43 -0.80 -1.23
N TRP A 143 1.62 -1.89 -0.54
CA TRP A 143 2.73 -2.84 -0.78
C TRP A 143 2.61 -3.50 -2.16
N ILE A 144 1.44 -4.06 -2.47
CA ILE A 144 1.17 -4.65 -3.81
C ILE A 144 1.45 -3.62 -4.91
N PHE A 145 0.96 -2.39 -4.75
CA PHE A 145 1.23 -1.30 -5.68
C PHE A 145 2.73 -1.03 -5.84
N THR A 146 3.45 -1.01 -4.72
CA THR A 146 4.89 -0.70 -4.72
C THR A 146 5.68 -1.77 -5.45
N GLU A 147 5.42 -3.03 -5.20
CA GLU A 147 6.15 -4.15 -5.79
C GLU A 147 5.73 -4.43 -7.24
N ALA A 148 4.44 -4.41 -7.53
CA ALA A 148 3.94 -4.60 -8.89
C ALA A 148 4.35 -3.45 -9.82
N GLY A 149 4.27 -2.20 -9.33
CA GLY A 149 4.62 -1.03 -10.12
C GLY A 149 6.12 -0.84 -10.34
N ARG A 150 6.97 -1.52 -9.57
CA ARG A 150 8.42 -1.50 -9.75
C ARG A 150 8.88 -2.38 -10.92
N GLN A 151 8.11 -3.43 -11.25
CA GLN A 151 8.48 -4.35 -12.31
C GLN A 151 8.70 -3.63 -13.66
N PRO A 152 9.69 -4.09 -14.47
CA PRO A 152 10.53 -5.28 -14.32
C PRO A 152 11.85 -5.06 -13.52
N TRP A 153 11.98 -3.99 -12.75
CA TRP A 153 13.23 -3.62 -12.11
C TRP A 153 13.30 -4.10 -10.64
N ILE A 154 14.43 -4.68 -10.26
CA ILE A 154 14.85 -4.76 -8.84
C ILE A 154 15.51 -3.44 -8.46
N VAL A 155 16.52 -3.02 -9.26
CA VAL A 155 17.17 -1.72 -9.15
C VAL A 155 16.99 -1.01 -10.47
N PHE A 156 16.30 0.12 -10.46
CA PHE A 156 15.96 0.86 -11.67
C PHE A 156 17.20 1.19 -12.52
N GLY A 157 17.15 0.84 -13.80
CA GLY A 157 18.20 1.10 -14.76
C GLY A 157 19.47 0.23 -14.63
N VAL A 158 19.57 -0.57 -13.58
CA VAL A 158 20.76 -1.39 -13.29
C VAL A 158 20.46 -2.88 -13.36
N MET A 159 19.42 -3.33 -12.67
CA MET A 159 19.13 -4.76 -12.53
C MET A 159 17.65 -5.06 -12.69
N THR A 160 17.31 -5.94 -13.63
CA THR A 160 15.95 -6.43 -13.82
C THR A 160 15.67 -7.63 -12.91
N THR A 161 14.39 -7.93 -12.69
CA THR A 161 13.96 -9.12 -11.93
C THR A 161 14.51 -10.40 -12.55
N MET A 162 14.57 -10.47 -13.87
CA MET A 162 15.12 -11.62 -14.62
C MET A 162 16.63 -11.80 -14.41
N SER A 163 17.39 -10.68 -14.34
CA SER A 163 18.83 -10.72 -14.12
C SER A 163 19.22 -10.90 -12.64
N GLY A 164 18.26 -10.74 -11.73
CA GLY A 164 18.47 -10.87 -10.29
C GLY A 164 18.44 -12.31 -9.76
N VAL A 165 18.28 -13.29 -10.64
CA VAL A 165 18.30 -14.71 -10.24
C VAL A 165 19.76 -15.17 -10.06
N SER A 166 20.07 -15.71 -8.88
CA SER A 166 21.41 -16.26 -8.61
C SER A 166 21.61 -17.56 -9.39
N PRO A 167 22.66 -17.66 -10.23
CA PRO A 167 22.91 -18.88 -11.01
C PRO A 167 23.40 -20.05 -10.15
N THR A 168 23.83 -19.80 -8.91
CA THR A 168 24.38 -20.80 -8.00
C THR A 168 23.37 -21.38 -7.03
N VAL A 169 22.16 -20.80 -6.94
CA VAL A 169 21.11 -21.25 -6.02
C VAL A 169 20.11 -22.13 -6.75
N SER A 170 19.93 -23.33 -6.28
CA SER A 170 18.96 -24.28 -6.83
C SER A 170 17.52 -23.96 -6.40
N ALA A 171 16.54 -24.39 -7.19
CA ALA A 171 15.13 -24.26 -6.83
C ALA A 171 14.79 -24.97 -5.51
N GLY A 172 15.48 -26.08 -5.20
CA GLY A 172 15.31 -26.82 -3.95
C GLY A 172 15.71 -26.00 -2.72
N GLU A 173 16.82 -25.28 -2.79
CA GLU A 173 17.28 -24.38 -1.70
C GLU A 173 16.31 -23.22 -1.47
N VAL A 174 15.77 -22.65 -2.55
CA VAL A 174 14.75 -21.59 -2.46
C VAL A 174 13.49 -22.13 -1.79
N TRP A 175 12.98 -23.29 -2.21
CA TRP A 175 11.82 -23.92 -1.59
C TRP A 175 12.04 -24.26 -0.12
N THR A 176 13.20 -24.79 0.22
CA THR A 176 13.55 -25.14 1.61
C THR A 176 13.54 -23.89 2.49
N SER A 177 14.18 -22.81 2.07
CA SER A 177 14.21 -21.57 2.84
C SER A 177 12.80 -20.95 2.96
N LEU A 178 12.03 -20.95 1.87
CA LEU A 178 10.68 -20.40 1.86
C LEU A 178 9.74 -21.16 2.81
N ILE A 179 9.76 -22.51 2.75
CA ILE A 179 8.94 -23.35 3.62
C ILE A 179 9.36 -23.17 5.08
N THR A 180 10.66 -23.22 5.36
CA THR A 180 11.20 -23.06 6.72
C THR A 180 10.80 -21.73 7.35
N LEU A 181 10.98 -20.62 6.61
CA LEU A 181 10.60 -19.29 7.08
C LEU A 181 9.07 -19.16 7.26
N THR A 182 8.30 -19.71 6.33
CA THR A 182 6.83 -19.68 6.42
C THR A 182 6.34 -20.43 7.66
N LEU A 183 6.88 -21.62 7.93
CA LEU A 183 6.52 -22.39 9.12
C LEU A 183 6.95 -21.69 10.41
N LEU A 184 8.14 -21.08 10.43
CA LEU A 184 8.62 -20.31 11.57
C LEU A 184 7.69 -19.14 11.88
N TYR A 185 7.35 -18.32 10.88
CA TYR A 185 6.43 -17.19 11.06
C TYR A 185 5.01 -17.64 11.41
N ALA A 186 4.55 -18.76 10.87
CA ALA A 186 3.25 -19.32 11.26
C ALA A 186 3.24 -19.74 12.74
N ALA A 187 4.31 -20.37 13.24
CA ALA A 187 4.43 -20.70 14.65
C ALA A 187 4.45 -19.46 15.55
N LEU A 188 5.22 -18.42 15.16
CA LEU A 188 5.27 -17.16 15.88
C LEU A 188 3.89 -16.46 15.89
N ALA A 189 3.18 -16.44 14.76
CA ALA A 189 1.83 -15.88 14.68
C ALA A 189 0.83 -16.59 15.60
N VAL A 190 0.92 -17.93 15.72
CA VAL A 190 0.06 -18.68 16.66
C VAL A 190 0.38 -18.30 18.11
N ILE A 191 1.64 -18.11 18.46
CA ILE A 191 2.04 -17.66 19.81
C ILE A 191 1.51 -16.24 20.07
N GLU A 192 1.72 -15.33 19.13
CA GLU A 192 1.26 -13.94 19.22
C GLU A 192 -0.26 -13.87 19.41
N ILE A 193 -1.02 -14.57 18.58
CA ILE A 193 -2.50 -14.61 18.68
C ILE A 193 -2.92 -15.13 20.04
N LYS A 194 -2.31 -16.22 20.53
CA LYS A 194 -2.63 -16.77 21.87
C LYS A 194 -2.33 -15.77 22.99
N LEU A 195 -1.20 -15.06 22.91
CA LEU A 195 -0.86 -14.02 23.89
C LEU A 195 -1.84 -12.86 23.84
N LEU A 196 -2.16 -12.35 22.65
CA LEU A 196 -3.15 -11.28 22.47
C LEU A 196 -4.51 -11.66 23.05
N LEU A 197 -5.02 -12.84 22.70
CA LEU A 197 -6.29 -13.34 23.24
C LEU A 197 -6.27 -13.47 24.76
N ARG A 198 -5.16 -13.92 25.33
CA ARG A 198 -5.00 -14.02 26.78
C ARG A 198 -5.04 -12.64 27.44
N TYR A 199 -4.31 -11.67 26.93
CA TYR A 199 -4.30 -10.30 27.49
C TYR A 199 -5.65 -9.60 27.30
N ILE A 200 -6.30 -9.79 26.16
CA ILE A 200 -7.65 -9.26 25.93
C ILE A 200 -8.65 -9.85 26.94
N ALA A 201 -8.56 -11.17 27.23
CA ALA A 201 -9.44 -11.83 28.18
C ALA A 201 -9.21 -11.39 29.64
N VAL A 202 -7.96 -11.04 30.01
CA VAL A 202 -7.63 -10.50 31.33
C VAL A 202 -8.21 -9.08 31.50
N GLY A 203 -8.35 -8.32 30.41
CA GLY A 203 -8.82 -6.94 30.45
C GLY A 203 -7.74 -5.94 30.85
N ALA A 204 -8.15 -4.69 31.02
CA ALA A 204 -7.29 -3.65 31.54
C ALA A 204 -7.12 -3.84 33.05
N ALA A 205 -5.93 -3.54 33.57
CA ALA A 205 -5.70 -3.49 35.00
C ALA A 205 -6.63 -2.43 35.65
N ASP A 206 -7.08 -2.69 36.87
CA ASP A 206 -7.85 -1.72 37.63
C ASP A 206 -7.04 -0.43 37.78
N PHE A 207 -7.75 0.70 37.69
CA PHE A 207 -7.10 2.01 37.85
C PHE A 207 -6.72 2.14 39.33
N GLU A 208 -5.42 2.19 39.60
CA GLU A 208 -4.90 2.60 40.90
C GLU A 208 -4.68 4.11 40.86
N GLU A 209 -5.27 4.81 41.85
CA GLU A 209 -5.04 6.25 41.98
C GLU A 209 -3.54 6.50 42.20
N PRO A 210 -2.97 7.51 41.54
CA PRO A 210 -1.57 7.85 41.74
C PRO A 210 -1.33 8.18 43.23
N VAL A 211 -0.36 7.51 43.83
CA VAL A 211 0.02 7.79 45.24
C VAL A 211 0.43 9.26 45.33
N ASP A 212 -0.15 9.98 46.29
CA ASP A 212 0.18 11.37 46.56
C ASP A 212 1.71 11.50 46.74
N PRO A 213 2.37 12.49 46.13
CA PRO A 213 3.81 12.71 46.31
C PRO A 213 4.26 12.79 47.77
N ALA A 214 3.36 13.18 48.67
CA ALA A 214 3.62 13.23 50.11
C ALA A 214 3.68 11.82 50.76
N ASP A 215 3.03 10.82 50.19
CA ASP A 215 2.98 9.44 50.68
C ASP A 215 3.96 8.50 49.98
N ARG A 216 4.82 9.05 49.11
CA ARG A 216 5.86 8.26 48.43
C ARG A 216 6.97 7.89 49.43
N ASP A 217 7.14 6.59 49.61
CA ASP A 217 8.34 6.08 50.30
C ASP A 217 9.58 6.37 49.41
N GLU A 218 10.41 7.33 49.84
CA GLU A 218 11.62 7.72 49.11
C GLU A 218 12.62 6.55 48.91
N ASN A 219 12.48 5.49 49.70
CA ASN A 219 13.34 4.31 49.65
C ASN A 219 12.71 3.14 48.87
N ALA A 220 11.50 3.31 48.31
CA ALA A 220 10.87 2.30 47.51
C ALA A 220 11.69 2.05 46.21
N PRO A 221 11.99 0.78 45.84
CA PRO A 221 12.70 0.50 44.61
C PRO A 221 11.89 1.02 43.42
N LEU A 222 12.58 1.67 42.47
CA LEU A 222 11.96 2.13 41.22
C LEU A 222 11.33 0.95 40.49
N VAL A 223 10.03 0.83 40.58
CA VAL A 223 9.26 -0.16 39.77
C VAL A 223 9.03 0.44 38.40
N PHE A 224 9.83 0.02 37.43
CA PHE A 224 9.52 0.29 36.02
C PHE A 224 8.29 -0.55 35.66
N ALA A 225 7.14 0.08 35.52
CA ALA A 225 5.97 -0.56 34.94
C ALA A 225 6.27 -0.79 33.45
N TYR A 226 6.38 -2.05 33.06
CA TYR A 226 6.41 -2.50 31.69
C TYR A 226 4.99 -2.81 31.23
#